data_231768f72bf0b308ad63edfe8e0bd781
#
_entry.id   231768f72bf0b308ad63edfe8e0bd781
#
_cell.length_a   1.000
_cell.length_b   1.000
_cell.length_c   1.000
_cell.angle_alpha   90.00
_cell.angle_beta   90.00
_cell.angle_gamma   90.00
#
_symmetry.space_group_name_H-M   'P 1'
#
loop_
_entity.id
_entity.type
_entity.pdbx_description
1 polymer ?
#
loop_
_entity_poly.entity_id
_entity_poly.type
_entity_poly.pdbx_seq_one_letter_code
_entity_poly.pdbx_strand_id
1 'polypeptide(L)'
;MYVAGFAPDAGESIGQIGEWLPSPALGNVEWDSDGYVWIKQDKFHESFCQDLPTDEALVMAVTQKAPVGSIFGETISDPAWKKKPTWYQVSRDDRMIPPVTERRMAERMKPRRTIELDSSHASLASQPGAIVDLIVEAAASIS
;
A
#
# COMPACT_ATOMS: atom_id res chain seq x y z
N MET A 1 -10.70 -6.12 -0.54
CA MET A 1 -10.46 -4.68 -0.70
C MET A 1 -8.97 -4.40 -0.59
N TYR A 2 -8.47 -3.43 -1.34
CA TYR A 2 -7.08 -2.98 -1.36
C TYR A 2 -7.06 -1.49 -1.03
N VAL A 3 -6.18 -1.09 -0.13
CA VAL A 3 -6.00 0.29 0.33
C VAL A 3 -4.52 0.60 0.21
N ALA A 4 -4.14 1.47 -0.72
CA ALA A 4 -2.74 1.81 -1.01
C ALA A 4 -1.85 0.56 -1.01
N GLY A 5 -2.21 -0.49 -1.76
CA GLY A 5 -1.61 -1.80 -1.60
C GLY A 5 -1.34 -2.54 -2.90
N PHE A 6 -0.33 -3.41 -2.87
CA PHE A 6 0.02 -4.25 -4.00
C PHE A 6 -1.05 -5.30 -4.31
N ALA A 7 -1.27 -5.54 -5.60
CA ALA A 7 -2.19 -6.55 -6.11
C ALA A 7 -1.52 -7.37 -7.22
N PRO A 8 -0.59 -8.25 -6.88
CA PRO A 8 0.12 -9.06 -7.87
C PRO A 8 -0.81 -10.03 -8.60
N ASP A 9 -0.46 -10.33 -9.83
CA ASP A 9 -1.10 -11.38 -10.64
C ASP A 9 -0.44 -12.75 -10.41
N ALA A 10 -1.03 -13.81 -10.93
CA ALA A 10 -0.47 -15.16 -10.85
C ALA A 10 0.95 -15.19 -11.46
N GLY A 11 1.90 -15.70 -10.72
CA GLY A 11 3.32 -15.73 -11.09
C GLY A 11 4.08 -14.42 -10.89
N GLU A 12 3.42 -13.37 -10.41
CA GLU A 12 4.01 -12.05 -10.17
C GLU A 12 4.35 -11.86 -8.70
N SER A 13 5.46 -11.19 -8.41
CA SER A 13 5.87 -10.79 -7.05
C SER A 13 5.72 -9.28 -6.85
N ILE A 14 5.69 -8.86 -5.59
CA ILE A 14 5.68 -7.43 -5.21
C ILE A 14 6.93 -6.72 -5.75
N GLY A 15 8.09 -7.38 -5.70
CA GLY A 15 9.35 -6.83 -6.23
C GLY A 15 9.27 -6.53 -7.73
N GLN A 16 8.70 -7.44 -8.53
CA GLN A 16 8.49 -7.21 -9.96
C GLN A 16 7.54 -6.03 -10.25
N ILE A 17 6.51 -5.86 -9.43
CA ILE A 17 5.62 -4.68 -9.56
C ILE A 17 6.39 -3.41 -9.21
N GLY A 18 7.24 -3.44 -8.18
CA GLY A 18 8.08 -2.31 -7.78
C GLY A 18 9.04 -1.84 -8.89
N GLU A 19 9.42 -2.72 -9.81
CA GLU A 19 10.25 -2.39 -10.97
C GLU A 19 9.50 -1.60 -12.06
N TRP A 20 8.16 -1.59 -12.08
CA TRP A 20 7.40 -0.84 -13.09
C TRP A 20 7.66 0.66 -13.00
N LEU A 21 7.77 1.17 -11.78
CA LEU A 21 8.16 2.53 -11.46
C LEU A 21 8.77 2.54 -10.06
N PRO A 22 10.07 2.84 -9.91
CA PRO A 22 10.71 2.86 -8.60
C PRO A 22 10.02 3.82 -7.63
N SER A 23 9.86 3.37 -6.39
CA SER A 23 9.32 4.18 -5.30
C SER A 23 10.25 5.36 -5.00
N PRO A 24 9.74 6.59 -4.84
CA PRO A 24 10.52 7.73 -4.34
C PRO A 24 11.15 7.48 -2.97
N ALA A 25 10.52 6.64 -2.14
CA ALA A 25 10.98 6.30 -0.80
C ALA A 25 11.97 5.13 -0.76
N LEU A 26 12.32 4.52 -1.90
CA LEU A 26 13.19 3.33 -1.93
C LEU A 26 14.56 3.55 -1.24
N GLY A 27 15.13 4.74 -1.33
CA GLY A 27 16.39 5.10 -0.68
C GLY A 27 16.28 5.28 0.85
N ASN A 28 15.05 5.32 1.38
CA ASN A 28 14.74 5.52 2.79
C ASN A 28 14.44 4.22 3.53
N VAL A 29 14.56 3.07 2.86
CA VAL A 29 14.44 1.75 3.50
C VAL A 29 15.81 1.20 3.86
N GLU A 30 15.86 0.35 4.87
CA GLU A 30 17.07 -0.34 5.32
C GLU A 30 16.74 -1.78 5.72
N TRP A 31 17.74 -2.64 5.67
CA TRP A 31 17.63 -4.05 6.05
C TRP A 31 18.36 -4.26 7.37
N ASP A 32 17.75 -4.97 8.30
CA ASP A 32 18.44 -5.41 9.50
C ASP A 32 19.19 -6.76 9.29
N SER A 33 19.91 -7.19 10.32
CA SER A 33 20.68 -8.44 10.30
C SER A 33 19.82 -9.69 10.15
N ASP A 34 18.54 -9.61 10.48
CA ASP A 34 17.60 -10.73 10.44
C ASP A 34 16.78 -10.73 9.12
N GLY A 35 17.05 -9.76 8.23
CA GLY A 35 16.46 -9.67 6.91
C GLY A 35 15.09 -8.98 6.87
N TYR A 36 14.72 -8.23 7.91
CA TYR A 36 13.54 -7.38 7.90
C TYR A 36 13.83 -6.04 7.21
N VAL A 37 12.80 -5.51 6.54
CA VAL A 37 12.90 -4.26 5.78
C VAL A 37 12.18 -3.15 6.54
N TRP A 38 12.94 -2.19 7.00
CA TRP A 38 12.47 -1.04 7.79
C TRP A 38 12.48 0.24 6.97
N ILE A 39 11.56 1.14 7.24
CA ILE A 39 11.72 2.53 6.83
C ILE A 39 12.53 3.21 7.93
N LYS A 40 13.62 3.89 7.54
CA LYS A 40 14.46 4.66 8.47
C LYS A 40 13.59 5.60 9.31
N GLN A 41 13.75 5.62 10.63
CA GLN A 41 12.87 6.36 11.52
C GLN A 41 12.83 7.87 11.21
N ASP A 42 13.98 8.49 10.93
CA ASP A 42 14.11 9.89 10.54
C ASP A 42 13.52 10.21 9.15
N LYS A 43 13.25 9.19 8.36
CA LYS A 43 12.67 9.24 7.01
C LYS A 43 11.22 8.76 6.94
N PHE A 44 10.69 8.25 8.03
CA PHE A 44 9.36 7.62 8.06
C PHE A 44 8.25 8.61 7.70
N HIS A 45 8.24 9.80 8.33
CA HIS A 45 7.23 10.82 8.05
C HIS A 45 7.21 11.20 6.57
N GLU A 46 8.35 11.59 6.01
CA GLU A 46 8.43 12.01 4.61
C GLU A 46 8.12 10.90 3.61
N SER A 47 8.32 9.63 3.99
CA SER A 47 8.19 8.49 3.08
C SER A 47 6.81 7.84 3.13
N PHE A 48 6.22 7.74 4.32
CA PHE A 48 5.05 6.90 4.56
C PHE A 48 3.78 7.67 4.88
N CYS A 49 3.90 8.78 5.61
CA CYS A 49 2.75 9.48 6.20
C CYS A 49 2.93 11.00 6.27
N GLN A 50 3.43 11.60 5.19
CA GLN A 50 3.76 13.04 5.12
C GLN A 50 2.55 13.97 5.29
N ASP A 51 1.34 13.46 5.21
CA ASP A 51 0.07 14.15 5.41
C ASP A 51 -0.47 14.07 6.85
N LEU A 52 0.24 13.38 7.74
CA LEU A 52 -0.10 13.30 9.17
C LEU A 52 0.70 14.32 10.01
N PRO A 53 0.21 14.70 11.19
CA PRO A 53 1.01 15.45 12.17
C PRO A 53 2.31 14.74 12.53
N THR A 54 3.35 15.53 12.83
CA THR A 54 4.71 14.99 13.09
C THR A 54 4.75 14.05 14.31
N ASP A 55 3.96 14.31 15.33
CA ASP A 55 3.87 13.49 16.54
C ASP A 55 3.19 12.13 16.25
N GLU A 56 2.15 12.11 15.45
CA GLU A 56 1.52 10.87 14.97
C GLU A 56 2.49 10.06 14.11
N ALA A 57 3.18 10.72 13.18
CA ALA A 57 4.19 10.10 12.34
C ALA A 57 5.34 9.50 13.16
N LEU A 58 5.77 10.17 14.24
CA LEU A 58 6.79 9.65 15.14
C LEU A 58 6.32 8.37 15.85
N VAL A 59 5.08 8.35 16.34
CA VAL A 59 4.50 7.15 16.95
C VAL A 59 4.47 5.99 15.93
N MET A 60 4.04 6.26 14.71
CA MET A 60 4.03 5.23 13.66
C MET A 60 5.44 4.74 13.34
N ALA A 61 6.43 5.62 13.27
CA ALA A 61 7.81 5.27 12.98
C ALA A 61 8.41 4.32 14.03
N VAL A 62 8.17 4.58 15.33
CA VAL A 62 8.70 3.74 16.42
C VAL A 62 7.89 2.46 16.66
N THR A 63 6.68 2.39 16.14
CA THR A 63 5.79 1.22 16.27
C THR A 63 5.63 0.43 14.97
N GLN A 64 6.34 0.81 13.89
CA GLN A 64 6.27 0.08 12.63
C GLN A 64 6.60 -1.41 12.81
N LYS A 65 5.96 -2.25 12.02
CA LYS A 65 6.24 -3.69 11.97
C LYS A 65 6.84 -4.01 10.61
N ALA A 66 8.14 -4.25 10.60
CA ALA A 66 8.86 -4.54 9.38
C ALA A 66 8.47 -5.91 8.80
N PRO A 67 8.22 -6.01 7.50
CA PRO A 67 8.09 -7.29 6.83
C PRO A 67 9.47 -7.95 6.68
N VAL A 68 9.49 -9.28 6.64
CA VAL A 68 10.70 -10.00 6.20
C VAL A 68 10.90 -9.76 4.70
N GLY A 69 12.12 -9.40 4.30
CA GLY A 69 12.39 -8.97 2.92
C GLY A 69 12.19 -10.04 1.86
N SER A 70 12.28 -11.33 2.21
CA SER A 70 12.03 -12.41 1.25
C SER A 70 10.64 -12.38 0.61
N ILE A 71 9.62 -11.84 1.31
CA ILE A 71 8.26 -11.75 0.75
C ILE A 71 8.17 -10.91 -0.52
N PHE A 72 9.08 -9.97 -0.73
CA PHE A 72 9.09 -9.14 -1.94
C PHE A 72 9.41 -9.95 -3.21
N GLY A 73 10.12 -11.06 -3.07
CA GLY A 73 10.43 -11.98 -4.17
C GLY A 73 9.44 -13.13 -4.33
N GLU A 74 8.55 -13.36 -3.36
CA GLU A 74 7.59 -14.45 -3.42
C GLU A 74 6.49 -14.17 -4.46
N THR A 75 6.19 -15.19 -5.28
CA THR A 75 5.15 -15.08 -6.29
C THR A 75 3.83 -15.62 -5.79
N ILE A 76 2.72 -14.96 -6.15
CA ILE A 76 1.39 -15.45 -5.84
C ILE A 76 0.94 -16.45 -6.92
N SER A 77 0.36 -17.58 -6.52
CA SER A 77 -0.14 -18.58 -7.48
C SER A 77 -1.59 -18.34 -7.89
N ASP A 78 -2.43 -17.92 -6.96
CA ASP A 78 -3.88 -17.80 -7.14
C ASP A 78 -4.42 -16.51 -6.50
N PRO A 79 -4.31 -15.38 -7.21
CA PRO A 79 -4.72 -14.09 -6.65
C PRO A 79 -6.24 -14.02 -6.46
N ALA A 80 -6.67 -13.80 -5.22
CA ALA A 80 -8.09 -13.77 -4.85
C ALA A 80 -8.91 -12.71 -5.61
N TRP A 81 -8.26 -11.63 -6.05
CA TRP A 81 -8.94 -10.56 -6.80
C TRP A 81 -9.49 -11.02 -8.15
N LYS A 82 -9.00 -12.12 -8.73
CA LYS A 82 -9.55 -12.72 -9.95
C LYS A 82 -10.87 -13.45 -9.72
N LYS A 83 -11.18 -13.84 -8.48
CA LYS A 83 -12.32 -14.70 -8.14
C LYS A 83 -13.33 -14.04 -7.22
N LYS A 84 -12.93 -12.97 -6.54
CA LYS A 84 -13.74 -12.29 -5.54
C LYS A 84 -14.03 -10.86 -5.96
N PRO A 85 -15.19 -10.30 -5.61
CA PRO A 85 -15.44 -8.87 -5.78
C PRO A 85 -14.37 -8.05 -5.05
N THR A 86 -13.90 -6.99 -5.68
CA THR A 86 -12.83 -6.16 -5.14
C THR A 86 -13.19 -4.68 -5.14
N TRP A 87 -12.57 -3.94 -4.24
CA TRP A 87 -12.56 -2.49 -4.13
C TRP A 87 -11.13 -2.04 -4.01
N TYR A 88 -10.79 -0.90 -4.59
CA TYR A 88 -9.44 -0.38 -4.55
C TYR A 88 -9.44 1.10 -4.16
N GLN A 89 -8.54 1.49 -3.27
CA GLN A 89 -8.26 2.88 -2.95
C GLN A 89 -6.84 3.22 -3.39
N VAL A 90 -6.71 4.29 -4.16
CA VAL A 90 -5.45 4.88 -4.64
C VAL A 90 -5.11 6.09 -3.79
N SER A 91 -3.89 6.16 -3.27
CA SER A 91 -3.35 7.33 -2.58
C SER A 91 -2.58 8.22 -3.57
N ARG A 92 -3.06 9.43 -3.82
CA ARG A 92 -2.50 10.32 -4.86
C ARG A 92 -1.09 10.81 -4.57
N ASP A 93 -0.71 10.86 -3.30
CA ASP A 93 0.60 11.33 -2.83
C ASP A 93 1.42 10.20 -2.21
N ASP A 94 1.12 8.95 -2.55
CA ASP A 94 1.86 7.78 -2.07
C ASP A 94 3.30 7.81 -2.57
N ARG A 95 4.25 7.75 -1.64
CA ARG A 95 5.68 7.69 -1.90
C ARG A 95 6.28 6.30 -1.74
N MET A 96 5.51 5.35 -1.15
CA MET A 96 5.90 3.94 -1.01
C MET A 96 5.52 3.14 -2.26
N ILE A 97 4.29 3.31 -2.73
CA ILE A 97 3.81 2.73 -3.99
C ILE A 97 3.40 3.89 -4.90
N PRO A 98 4.14 4.18 -5.99
CA PRO A 98 3.78 5.29 -6.85
C PRO A 98 2.31 5.22 -7.30
N PRO A 99 1.54 6.33 -7.26
CA PRO A 99 0.12 6.33 -7.62
C PRO A 99 -0.18 5.79 -9.02
N VAL A 100 0.78 5.94 -9.95
CA VAL A 100 0.69 5.35 -11.30
C VAL A 100 0.69 3.83 -11.24
N THR A 101 1.49 3.24 -10.35
CA THR A 101 1.55 1.79 -10.11
C THR A 101 0.24 1.30 -9.49
N GLU A 102 -0.30 2.01 -8.50
CA GLU A 102 -1.59 1.68 -7.91
C GLU A 102 -2.73 1.72 -8.93
N ARG A 103 -2.81 2.78 -9.75
CA ARG A 103 -3.82 2.89 -10.82
C ARG A 103 -3.69 1.76 -11.82
N ARG A 104 -2.48 1.41 -12.24
CA ARG A 104 -2.24 0.29 -13.16
C ARG A 104 -2.73 -1.05 -12.59
N MET A 105 -2.52 -1.29 -11.30
CA MET A 105 -3.06 -2.48 -10.63
C MET A 105 -4.59 -2.44 -10.56
N ALA A 106 -5.16 -1.31 -10.18
CA ALA A 106 -6.62 -1.13 -10.12
C ALA A 106 -7.28 -1.34 -11.50
N GLU A 107 -6.73 -0.75 -12.57
CA GLU A 107 -7.21 -0.96 -13.94
C GLU A 107 -7.19 -2.43 -14.34
N ARG A 108 -6.13 -3.15 -14.02
CA ARG A 108 -5.98 -4.58 -14.29
C ARG A 108 -7.01 -5.42 -13.53
N MET A 109 -7.22 -5.10 -12.25
CA MET A 109 -8.14 -5.82 -11.37
C MET A 109 -9.61 -5.61 -11.72
N LYS A 110 -9.97 -4.47 -12.31
CA LYS A 110 -11.36 -4.04 -12.59
C LYS A 110 -12.25 -4.18 -11.35
N PRO A 111 -11.93 -3.51 -10.25
CA PRO A 111 -12.70 -3.61 -9.02
C PRO A 111 -14.12 -3.07 -9.23
N ARG A 112 -15.06 -3.43 -8.37
CA ARG A 112 -16.43 -2.86 -8.37
C ARG A 112 -16.40 -1.35 -8.16
N ARG A 113 -15.45 -0.87 -7.37
CA ARG A 113 -15.22 0.56 -7.17
C ARG A 113 -13.73 0.83 -6.95
N THR A 114 -13.26 1.90 -7.58
CA THR A 114 -11.98 2.54 -7.27
C THR A 114 -12.26 3.94 -6.74
N ILE A 115 -11.64 4.31 -5.62
CA ILE A 115 -11.61 5.69 -5.13
C ILE A 115 -10.17 6.20 -5.12
N GLU A 116 -10.00 7.51 -5.27
CA GLU A 116 -8.69 8.16 -5.13
C GLU A 116 -8.78 9.21 -4.04
N LEU A 117 -7.82 9.19 -3.12
CA LEU A 117 -7.74 10.12 -2.00
C LEU A 117 -6.48 10.97 -2.10
N ASP A 118 -6.58 12.23 -1.72
CA ASP A 118 -5.43 13.12 -1.50
C ASP A 118 -4.78 12.72 -0.17
N SER A 119 -3.97 11.69 -0.20
CA SER A 119 -3.36 11.06 0.97
C SER A 119 -2.01 10.45 0.66
N SER A 120 -1.20 10.30 1.69
CA SER A 120 0.03 9.48 1.67
C SER A 120 -0.29 7.98 1.62
N HIS A 121 0.74 7.15 1.78
CA HIS A 121 0.57 5.70 1.96
C HIS A 121 -0.27 5.35 3.20
N ALA A 122 -0.30 6.22 4.21
CA ALA A 122 -1.04 6.07 5.45
C ALA A 122 -2.51 6.52 5.36
N SER A 123 -3.18 6.35 4.22
CA SER A 123 -4.58 6.79 4.00
C SER A 123 -5.57 6.28 5.04
N LEU A 124 -5.33 5.11 5.64
CA LEU A 124 -6.12 4.57 6.76
C LEU A 124 -6.13 5.51 7.98
N ALA A 125 -5.03 6.23 8.21
CA ALA A 125 -4.88 7.16 9.31
C ALA A 125 -5.30 8.59 8.91
N SER A 126 -4.91 9.05 7.72
CA SER A 126 -5.16 10.43 7.29
C SER A 126 -6.58 10.66 6.74
N GLN A 127 -7.23 9.62 6.19
CA GLN A 127 -8.56 9.69 5.57
C GLN A 127 -9.52 8.59 6.10
N PRO A 128 -9.64 8.38 7.43
CA PRO A 128 -10.34 7.24 7.99
C PRO A 128 -11.83 7.19 7.60
N GLY A 129 -12.47 8.34 7.46
CA GLY A 129 -13.89 8.41 7.07
C GLY A 129 -14.14 7.80 5.69
N ALA A 130 -13.37 8.22 4.68
CA ALA A 130 -13.49 7.70 3.32
C ALA A 130 -13.17 6.20 3.23
N ILE A 131 -12.22 5.73 4.04
CA ILE A 131 -11.89 4.29 4.10
C ILE A 131 -13.03 3.50 4.76
N VAL A 132 -13.61 4.01 5.85
CA VAL A 132 -14.77 3.37 6.50
C VAL A 132 -15.95 3.29 5.55
N ASP A 133 -16.26 4.36 4.82
CA ASP A 133 -17.34 4.37 3.82
C ASP A 133 -17.13 3.30 2.74
N LEU A 134 -15.89 3.15 2.24
CA LEU A 134 -15.55 2.13 1.26
C LEU A 134 -15.70 0.71 1.84
N ILE A 135 -15.35 0.51 3.12
CA ILE A 135 -15.52 -0.78 3.83
C ILE A 135 -17.00 -1.12 3.97
N VAL A 136 -17.81 -0.16 4.40
CA VAL A 136 -19.25 -0.36 4.61
C VAL A 136 -19.94 -0.67 3.29
N GLU A 137 -19.60 0.06 2.23
CA GLU A 137 -20.12 -0.22 0.88
C GLU A 137 -19.75 -1.64 0.42
N ALA A 138 -18.47 -2.02 0.58
CA ALA A 138 -18.02 -3.35 0.22
C ALA A 138 -18.78 -4.44 0.98
N ALA A 139 -18.95 -4.28 2.30
CA ALA A 139 -19.67 -5.23 3.15
C ALA A 139 -21.14 -5.36 2.72
N ALA A 140 -21.83 -4.24 2.48
CA ALA A 140 -23.22 -4.24 2.04
C ALA A 140 -23.44 -4.88 0.65
N SER A 141 -22.40 -4.87 -0.20
CA SER A 141 -22.47 -5.38 -1.57
C SER A 141 -22.29 -6.91 -1.69
N ILE A 142 -21.89 -7.59 -0.60
CA ILE A 142 -21.62 -9.03 -0.58
C ILE A 142 -22.52 -9.79 0.42
N SER A 143 -23.48 -9.06 1.02
CA SER A 143 -24.48 -9.61 1.97
C SER A 143 -25.62 -10.28 1.25
#